data_95ef310a80d5843b011038af5bffbee0
#
_entry.id   95ef310a80d5843b011038af5bffbee0
#
_cell.length_a   1.000
_cell.length_b   1.000
_cell.length_c   1.000
_cell.angle_alpha   90.00
_cell.angle_beta   90.00
_cell.angle_gamma   90.00
#
_symmetry.space_group_name_H-M   'P 1'
#
loop_
_entity.id
_entity.type
_entity.pdbx_description
1 polymer ?
#
loop_
_entity_poly.entity_id
_entity_poly.type
_entity_poly.pdbx_seq_one_letter_code
_entity_poly.pdbx_strand_id
1 'polypeptide(L)'
;MGTAPATHSLTAPTVNALADGLNKGEFVPFYQPLWDVQHQCWEGAETLIRWQHPTEGLIQSDTFIPVAEQSGLILELGAFVLRAACQQMMHWRQRGLPEGIIAINVSALQIHQPDFVEDLARILRDTGLPAPALELELPETLALEDTPILIENLHRCQAL
;
A
#
# COMPACT_ATOMS: atom_id res chain seq x y z
N MET A 1 -6.86 2.73 -40.34
CA MET A 1 -5.65 2.03 -39.88
C MET A 1 -5.22 2.70 -38.58
N GLY A 2 -5.64 2.15 -37.43
CA GLY A 2 -5.27 2.66 -36.11
C GLY A 2 -3.95 2.02 -35.70
N THR A 3 -2.93 2.82 -35.50
CA THR A 3 -1.67 2.42 -34.90
C THR A 3 -1.93 2.12 -33.42
N ALA A 4 -1.76 0.87 -33.01
CA ALA A 4 -1.74 0.50 -31.62
C ALA A 4 -0.63 1.30 -30.90
N PRO A 5 -0.86 1.79 -29.66
CA PRO A 5 0.19 2.45 -28.91
C PRO A 5 1.32 1.44 -28.66
N ALA A 6 2.54 1.86 -28.93
CA ALA A 6 3.74 1.08 -28.65
C ALA A 6 3.77 0.79 -27.13
N THR A 7 3.73 -0.46 -26.77
CA THR A 7 4.07 -0.91 -25.42
C THR A 7 5.56 -0.61 -25.18
N HIS A 8 5.84 0.56 -24.60
CA HIS A 8 7.16 0.81 -24.05
C HIS A 8 7.35 -0.20 -22.92
N SER A 9 8.22 -1.19 -23.14
CA SER A 9 8.77 -2.00 -22.07
C SER A 9 9.60 -1.06 -21.20
N LEU A 10 9.00 -0.56 -20.13
CA LEU A 10 9.71 0.23 -19.12
C LEU A 10 10.78 -0.69 -18.52
N THR A 11 12.04 -0.29 -18.67
CA THR A 11 13.15 -0.94 -17.96
C THR A 11 12.94 -0.71 -16.47
N ALA A 12 13.23 -1.72 -15.64
CA ALA A 12 13.13 -1.59 -14.19
C ALA A 12 13.91 -0.34 -13.72
N PRO A 13 13.33 0.49 -12.87
CA PRO A 13 13.98 1.71 -12.41
C PRO A 13 15.20 1.37 -11.55
N THR A 14 16.13 2.31 -11.45
CA THR A 14 17.27 2.17 -10.54
C THR A 14 16.84 2.48 -9.10
N VAL A 15 17.55 1.90 -8.12
CA VAL A 15 17.35 2.19 -6.69
C VAL A 15 17.45 3.68 -6.39
N ASN A 16 18.43 4.37 -7.02
CA ASN A 16 18.60 5.81 -6.83
C ASN A 16 17.42 6.61 -7.36
N ALA A 17 16.85 6.22 -8.50
CA ALA A 17 15.67 6.89 -9.05
C ALA A 17 14.46 6.72 -8.13
N LEU A 18 14.28 5.54 -7.52
CA LEU A 18 13.21 5.30 -6.54
C LEU A 18 13.40 6.15 -5.28
N ALA A 19 14.61 6.17 -4.72
CA ALA A 19 14.92 6.97 -3.53
C ALA A 19 14.70 8.47 -3.81
N ASP A 20 15.15 8.95 -4.95
CA ASP A 20 14.94 10.33 -5.38
C ASP A 20 13.46 10.66 -5.55
N GLY A 21 12.69 9.76 -6.20
CA GLY A 21 11.24 9.91 -6.39
C GLY A 21 10.50 9.96 -5.06
N LEU A 22 10.89 9.13 -4.08
CA LEU A 22 10.30 9.13 -2.76
C LEU A 22 10.56 10.46 -2.04
N ASN A 23 11.81 10.94 -2.05
CA ASN A 23 12.19 12.22 -1.46
C ASN A 23 11.49 13.42 -2.12
N LYS A 24 11.19 13.34 -3.41
CA LYS A 24 10.51 14.41 -4.17
C LYS A 24 8.98 14.33 -4.10
N GLY A 25 8.42 13.30 -3.45
CA GLY A 25 6.97 13.11 -3.37
C GLY A 25 6.32 12.72 -4.69
N GLU A 26 7.03 11.97 -5.52
CA GLU A 26 6.54 11.52 -6.83
C GLU A 26 5.62 10.28 -6.72
N PHE A 27 5.57 9.63 -5.55
CA PHE A 27 4.67 8.52 -5.30
C PHE A 27 3.31 9.00 -4.83
N VAL A 28 2.27 8.50 -5.48
CA VAL A 28 0.89 8.90 -5.20
C VAL A 28 0.00 7.66 -5.02
N PRO A 29 -0.83 7.62 -3.96
CA PRO A 29 -1.81 6.56 -3.80
C PRO A 29 -3.01 6.80 -4.73
N PHE A 30 -3.41 5.76 -5.44
CA PHE A 30 -4.68 5.65 -6.13
C PHE A 30 -5.59 4.74 -5.33
N TYR A 31 -6.90 4.88 -5.50
CA TYR A 31 -7.88 4.13 -4.73
C TYR A 31 -8.87 3.48 -5.67
N GLN A 32 -8.94 2.16 -5.62
CA GLN A 32 -9.90 1.38 -6.39
C GLN A 32 -11.09 1.04 -5.50
N PRO A 33 -12.32 1.47 -5.83
CA PRO A 33 -13.48 1.16 -5.03
C PRO A 33 -13.75 -0.34 -4.94
N LEU A 34 -14.06 -0.81 -3.73
CA LEU A 34 -14.56 -2.15 -3.46
C LEU A 34 -16.08 -2.08 -3.32
N TRP A 35 -16.78 -2.95 -4.03
CA TRP A 35 -18.24 -2.96 -4.11
C TRP A 35 -18.79 -4.32 -3.70
N ASP A 36 -19.64 -4.33 -2.67
CA ASP A 36 -20.40 -5.53 -2.30
C ASP A 36 -21.54 -5.72 -3.29
N VAL A 37 -21.40 -6.77 -4.10
CA VAL A 37 -22.37 -7.11 -5.15
C VAL A 37 -23.67 -7.66 -4.56
N GLN A 38 -23.61 -8.34 -3.40
CA GLN A 38 -24.78 -8.94 -2.77
C GLN A 38 -25.67 -7.87 -2.14
N HIS A 39 -25.06 -6.93 -1.41
CA HIS A 39 -25.80 -5.85 -0.73
C HIS A 39 -25.89 -4.57 -1.58
N GLN A 40 -25.29 -4.57 -2.77
CA GLN A 40 -25.28 -3.44 -3.71
C GLN A 40 -24.83 -2.12 -3.06
N CYS A 41 -23.77 -2.19 -2.24
CA CYS A 41 -23.23 -1.02 -1.55
C CYS A 41 -21.70 -0.94 -1.65
N TRP A 42 -21.21 0.26 -1.38
CA TRP A 42 -19.76 0.49 -1.26
C TRP A 42 -19.25 -0.21 0.02
N GLU A 43 -18.19 -1.00 -0.13
CA GLU A 43 -17.55 -1.75 0.95
C GLU A 43 -16.26 -1.07 1.41
N GLY A 44 -15.55 -0.39 0.51
CA GLY A 44 -14.29 0.23 0.81
C GLY A 44 -13.49 0.61 -0.42
N ALA A 45 -12.18 0.70 -0.27
CA ALA A 45 -11.28 0.93 -1.38
C ALA A 45 -9.94 0.22 -1.15
N GLU A 46 -9.36 -0.34 -2.21
CA GLU A 46 -7.98 -0.82 -2.24
C GLU A 46 -7.04 0.34 -2.61
N THR A 47 -5.93 0.43 -1.88
CA THR A 47 -4.89 1.45 -2.13
C THR A 47 -3.83 0.89 -3.07
N LEU A 48 -3.69 1.53 -4.21
CA LEU A 48 -2.77 1.15 -5.27
C LEU A 48 -1.73 2.26 -5.46
N ILE A 49 -0.51 2.04 -5.03
CA ILE A 49 0.55 3.03 -5.20
C ILE A 49 0.95 3.17 -6.68
N ARG A 50 1.19 4.41 -7.11
CA ARG A 50 1.66 4.78 -8.44
C ARG A 50 2.84 5.73 -8.32
N TRP A 51 3.72 5.71 -9.30
CA TRP A 51 4.82 6.65 -9.38
C TRP A 51 4.59 7.63 -10.52
N GLN A 52 4.39 8.90 -10.19
CA GLN A 52 4.32 10.01 -11.13
C GLN A 52 5.73 10.43 -11.54
N HIS A 53 6.33 9.65 -12.44
CA HIS A 53 7.69 9.92 -12.89
C HIS A 53 7.70 11.13 -13.83
N PRO A 54 8.64 12.10 -13.66
CA PRO A 54 8.60 13.38 -14.38
C PRO A 54 8.74 13.25 -15.89
N THR A 55 9.38 12.20 -16.40
CA THR A 55 9.61 11.99 -17.85
C THR A 55 8.85 10.77 -18.40
N GLU A 56 8.68 9.72 -17.59
CA GLU A 56 8.04 8.45 -18.00
C GLU A 56 6.51 8.45 -17.77
N GLY A 57 5.99 9.48 -17.10
CA GLY A 57 4.58 9.55 -16.75
C GLY A 57 4.20 8.63 -15.58
N LEU A 58 3.01 8.05 -15.61
CA LEU A 58 2.49 7.24 -14.52
C LEU A 58 2.98 5.78 -14.62
N ILE A 59 3.84 5.38 -13.69
CA ILE A 59 4.42 4.03 -13.61
C ILE A 59 3.62 3.18 -12.63
N GLN A 60 3.30 1.95 -13.02
CA GLN A 60 2.54 0.98 -12.22
C GLN A 60 3.44 0.32 -11.15
N SER A 61 2.83 -0.16 -10.08
CA SER A 61 3.52 -0.76 -8.94
C SER A 61 4.35 -1.99 -9.27
N ASP A 62 3.89 -2.83 -10.19
CA ASP A 62 4.59 -4.04 -10.64
C ASP A 62 5.98 -3.77 -11.24
N THR A 63 6.19 -2.55 -11.75
CA THR A 63 7.46 -2.13 -12.33
C THR A 63 8.51 -1.78 -11.27
N PHE A 64 8.11 -1.21 -10.14
CA PHE A 64 9.07 -0.67 -9.16
C PHE A 64 9.05 -1.37 -7.78
N ILE A 65 7.96 -2.04 -7.40
CA ILE A 65 7.88 -2.75 -6.12
C ILE A 65 8.99 -3.80 -5.97
N PRO A 66 9.31 -4.64 -6.99
CA PRO A 66 10.41 -5.61 -6.86
C PRO A 66 11.76 -4.97 -6.56
N VAL A 67 12.03 -3.79 -7.14
CA VAL A 67 13.27 -3.04 -6.89
C VAL A 67 13.25 -2.41 -5.49
N ALA A 68 12.10 -1.89 -5.04
CA ALA A 68 11.93 -1.37 -3.70
C ALA A 68 12.13 -2.44 -2.63
N GLU A 69 11.63 -3.66 -2.86
CA GLU A 69 11.83 -4.81 -1.95
C GLU A 69 13.29 -5.22 -1.88
N GLN A 70 13.95 -5.43 -3.03
CA GLN A 70 15.34 -5.82 -3.09
C GLN A 70 16.29 -4.80 -2.44
N SER A 71 15.96 -3.53 -2.51
CA SER A 71 16.76 -2.43 -1.95
C SER A 71 16.42 -2.08 -0.50
N GLY A 72 15.30 -2.59 0.04
CA GLY A 72 14.78 -2.20 1.35
C GLY A 72 13.99 -0.89 1.35
N LEU A 73 13.91 -0.15 0.25
CA LEU A 73 13.11 1.08 0.13
C LEU A 73 11.61 0.83 0.31
N ILE A 74 11.16 -0.42 0.18
CA ILE A 74 9.78 -0.82 0.43
C ILE A 74 9.33 -0.49 1.86
N LEU A 75 10.23 -0.46 2.84
CA LEU A 75 9.89 -0.12 4.23
C LEU A 75 9.45 1.34 4.35
N GLU A 76 10.19 2.25 3.75
CA GLU A 76 9.86 3.67 3.76
C GLU A 76 8.64 3.97 2.89
N LEU A 77 8.59 3.40 1.69
CA LEU A 77 7.45 3.52 0.77
C LEU A 77 6.17 2.98 1.41
N GLY A 78 6.24 1.81 2.06
CA GLY A 78 5.09 1.19 2.72
C GLY A 78 4.57 2.00 3.91
N ALA A 79 5.46 2.57 4.73
CA ALA A 79 5.05 3.47 5.80
C ALA A 79 4.35 4.73 5.26
N PHE A 80 4.83 5.28 4.14
CA PHE A 80 4.16 6.37 3.44
C PHE A 80 2.75 5.97 2.96
N VAL A 81 2.62 4.82 2.29
CA VAL A 81 1.34 4.32 1.76
C VAL A 81 0.34 4.08 2.89
N LEU A 82 0.74 3.40 3.97
CA LEU A 82 -0.09 3.15 5.15
C LEU A 82 -0.65 4.45 5.73
N ARG A 83 0.22 5.44 5.95
CA ARG A 83 -0.19 6.74 6.48
C ARG A 83 -1.14 7.48 5.54
N ALA A 84 -0.82 7.53 4.25
CA ALA A 84 -1.63 8.23 3.25
C ALA A 84 -3.02 7.61 3.09
N ALA A 85 -3.11 6.27 3.06
CA ALA A 85 -4.36 5.54 2.97
C ALA A 85 -5.26 5.76 4.19
N CYS A 86 -4.70 5.64 5.41
CA CYS A 86 -5.43 5.90 6.64
C CYS A 86 -5.97 7.35 6.70
N GLN A 87 -5.15 8.33 6.32
CA GLN A 87 -5.57 9.74 6.24
C GLN A 87 -6.69 9.95 5.23
N GLN A 88 -6.58 9.33 4.06
CA GLN A 88 -7.57 9.46 3.00
C GLN A 88 -8.92 8.84 3.42
N MET A 89 -8.90 7.69 4.08
CA MET A 89 -10.11 7.06 4.59
C MET A 89 -10.80 7.95 5.63
N MET A 90 -10.04 8.53 6.56
CA MET A 90 -10.58 9.48 7.52
C MET A 90 -11.16 10.74 6.85
N HIS A 91 -10.49 11.23 5.81
CA HIS A 91 -11.00 12.36 5.02
C HIS A 91 -12.34 12.04 4.35
N TRP A 92 -12.50 10.84 3.76
CA TRP A 92 -13.76 10.41 3.18
C TRP A 92 -14.88 10.29 4.22
N ARG A 93 -14.60 9.68 5.40
CA ARG A 93 -15.57 9.59 6.50
C ARG A 93 -16.04 10.97 6.96
N GLN A 94 -15.13 11.93 7.11
CA GLN A 94 -15.46 13.31 7.48
C GLN A 94 -16.33 14.01 6.43
N ARG A 95 -16.30 13.57 5.18
CA ARG A 95 -17.13 14.07 4.08
C ARG A 95 -18.43 13.30 3.90
N GLY A 96 -18.74 12.36 4.78
CA GLY A 96 -20.00 11.64 4.81
C GLY A 96 -20.05 10.38 3.93
N LEU A 97 -18.90 9.86 3.46
CA LEU A 97 -18.91 8.52 2.89
C LEU A 97 -19.30 7.50 3.98
N PRO A 98 -20.06 6.44 3.59
CA PRO A 98 -20.38 5.36 4.51
C PRO A 98 -19.12 4.74 5.15
N GLU A 99 -19.29 4.10 6.28
CA GLU A 99 -18.24 3.28 6.87
C GLU A 99 -17.84 2.18 5.90
N GLY A 100 -16.52 1.91 5.84
CA GLY A 100 -15.95 0.91 4.95
C GLY A 100 -14.49 0.67 5.33
N ILE A 101 -13.86 -0.24 4.61
CA ILE A 101 -12.45 -0.61 4.81
C ILE A 101 -11.53 0.12 3.82
N ILE A 102 -10.28 0.28 4.23
CA ILE A 102 -9.19 0.65 3.32
C ILE A 102 -8.20 -0.50 3.28
N ALA A 103 -8.10 -1.16 2.12
CA ALA A 103 -7.20 -2.27 1.91
C ALA A 103 -5.83 -1.78 1.41
N ILE A 104 -4.77 -2.36 1.95
CA ILE A 104 -3.38 -1.98 1.66
C ILE A 104 -2.53 -3.22 1.50
N ASN A 105 -1.83 -3.32 0.37
CA ASN A 105 -0.84 -4.36 0.12
C ASN A 105 0.41 -4.15 0.99
N VAL A 106 0.81 -5.17 1.74
CA VAL A 106 1.99 -5.18 2.63
C VAL A 106 2.95 -6.25 2.16
N SER A 107 4.22 -5.89 1.95
CA SER A 107 5.24 -6.84 1.53
C SER A 107 5.70 -7.76 2.67
N ALA A 108 6.27 -8.92 2.29
CA ALA A 108 6.89 -9.84 3.24
C ALA A 108 7.97 -9.15 4.08
N LEU A 109 8.77 -8.28 3.46
CA LEU A 109 9.84 -7.57 4.16
C LEU A 109 9.30 -6.63 5.26
N GLN A 110 8.15 -6.01 5.04
CA GLN A 110 7.52 -5.13 6.03
C GLN A 110 6.98 -5.91 7.22
N ILE A 111 6.18 -6.96 6.99
CA ILE A 111 5.55 -7.73 8.08
C ILE A 111 6.56 -8.46 8.95
N HIS A 112 7.77 -8.72 8.45
CA HIS A 112 8.87 -9.31 9.21
C HIS A 112 9.67 -8.29 10.03
N GLN A 113 9.41 -6.98 9.92
CA GLN A 113 10.09 -6.00 10.77
C GLN A 113 9.61 -6.13 12.22
N PRO A 114 10.54 -6.15 13.20
CA PRO A 114 10.17 -6.23 14.62
C PRO A 114 9.23 -5.10 15.06
N ASP A 115 9.40 -3.91 14.50
CA ASP A 115 8.67 -2.69 14.89
C ASP A 115 7.44 -2.45 14.01
N PHE A 116 7.07 -3.38 13.10
CA PHE A 116 5.97 -3.19 12.16
C PHE A 116 4.64 -2.86 12.86
N VAL A 117 4.30 -3.61 13.90
CA VAL A 117 3.03 -3.44 14.62
C VAL A 117 2.99 -2.15 15.42
N GLU A 118 4.11 -1.76 16.03
CA GLU A 118 4.25 -0.47 16.73
C GLU A 118 4.07 0.70 15.78
N ASP A 119 4.69 0.63 14.60
CA ASP A 119 4.57 1.67 13.57
C ASP A 119 3.15 1.75 13.04
N LEU A 120 2.51 0.61 12.79
CA LEU A 120 1.11 0.53 12.38
C LEU A 120 0.19 1.14 13.45
N ALA A 121 0.34 0.74 14.71
CA ALA A 121 -0.44 1.28 15.82
C ALA A 121 -0.24 2.80 15.98
N ARG A 122 0.97 3.30 15.73
CA ARG A 122 1.25 4.74 15.72
C ARG A 122 0.52 5.44 14.58
N ILE A 123 0.55 4.89 13.36
CA ILE A 123 -0.15 5.46 12.21
C ILE A 123 -1.66 5.51 12.47
N LEU A 124 -2.26 4.45 12.99
CA LEU A 124 -3.68 4.42 13.34
C LEU A 124 -4.04 5.50 14.37
N ARG A 125 -3.25 5.65 15.44
CA ARG A 125 -3.45 6.71 16.44
C ARG A 125 -3.32 8.11 15.85
N ASP A 126 -2.27 8.35 15.06
CA ASP A 126 -1.98 9.67 14.47
C ASP A 126 -3.06 10.11 13.47
N THR A 127 -3.62 9.16 12.72
CA THR A 127 -4.65 9.42 11.71
C THR A 127 -6.07 9.38 12.29
N GLY A 128 -6.25 8.72 13.43
CA GLY A 128 -7.55 8.50 14.05
C GLY A 128 -8.40 7.43 13.36
N LEU A 129 -7.82 6.65 12.44
CA LEU A 129 -8.53 5.56 11.79
C LEU A 129 -8.73 4.40 12.77
N PRO A 130 -9.98 3.93 13.01
CA PRO A 130 -10.21 2.72 13.78
C PRO A 130 -9.57 1.51 13.11
N ALA A 131 -8.88 0.66 13.87
CA ALA A 131 -8.18 -0.52 13.34
C ALA A 131 -9.08 -1.44 12.49
N PRO A 132 -10.35 -1.71 12.84
CA PRO A 132 -11.25 -2.52 12.01
C PRO A 132 -11.57 -1.93 10.62
N ALA A 133 -11.22 -0.68 10.37
CA ALA A 133 -11.38 -0.06 9.05
C ALA A 133 -10.14 -0.19 8.16
N LEU A 134 -9.08 -0.83 8.64
CA LEU A 134 -7.88 -1.14 7.89
C LEU A 134 -7.81 -2.63 7.59
N GLU A 135 -7.59 -2.98 6.33
CA GLU A 135 -7.30 -4.33 5.87
C GLU A 135 -5.87 -4.40 5.34
N LEU A 136 -5.09 -5.37 5.81
CA LEU A 136 -3.74 -5.62 5.32
C LEU A 136 -3.76 -6.83 4.40
N GLU A 137 -3.45 -6.62 3.14
CA GLU A 137 -3.33 -7.67 2.13
C GLU A 137 -1.89 -8.18 2.08
N LEU A 138 -1.71 -9.47 2.30
CA LEU A 138 -0.41 -10.12 2.36
C LEU A 138 -0.20 -11.02 1.15
N PRO A 139 1.06 -11.15 0.63
CA PRO A 139 1.36 -12.09 -0.43
C PRO A 139 1.02 -13.55 -0.03
N GLU A 140 0.43 -14.32 -0.95
CA GLU A 140 0.10 -15.73 -0.72
C GLU A 140 1.31 -16.57 -0.29
N THR A 141 2.51 -16.20 -0.73
CA THR A 141 3.76 -16.88 -0.35
C THR A 141 4.02 -16.89 1.14
N LEU A 142 3.54 -15.86 1.87
CA LEU A 142 3.65 -15.81 3.33
C LEU A 142 2.83 -16.89 4.06
N ALA A 143 1.77 -17.42 3.43
CA ALA A 143 0.98 -18.49 4.02
C ALA A 143 1.76 -19.80 4.19
N LEU A 144 2.89 -19.95 3.51
CA LEU A 144 3.78 -21.10 3.59
C LEU A 144 4.96 -20.87 4.54
N GLU A 145 5.08 -19.67 5.10
CA GLU A 145 6.16 -19.30 6.00
C GLU A 145 5.73 -19.52 7.45
N ASP A 146 6.64 -20.08 8.25
CA ASP A 146 6.42 -20.39 9.67
C ASP A 146 7.57 -19.77 10.51
N THR A 147 7.76 -18.46 10.36
CA THR A 147 8.76 -17.73 11.13
C THR A 147 8.13 -17.15 12.40
N PRO A 148 8.80 -17.25 13.58
CA PRO A 148 8.25 -16.75 14.83
C PRO A 148 7.83 -15.28 14.78
N ILE A 149 8.63 -14.45 14.13
CA ILE A 149 8.35 -13.00 14.00
C ILE A 149 7.11 -12.72 13.17
N LEU A 150 6.88 -13.47 12.07
CA LEU A 150 5.69 -13.33 11.25
C LEU A 150 4.44 -13.68 12.04
N ILE A 151 4.45 -14.85 12.72
CA ILE A 151 3.32 -15.31 13.52
C ILE A 151 3.01 -14.31 14.64
N GLU A 152 4.02 -13.84 15.34
CA GLU A 152 3.87 -12.84 16.39
C GLU A 152 3.25 -11.54 15.84
N ASN A 153 3.79 -11.01 14.75
CA ASN A 153 3.27 -9.79 14.16
C ASN A 153 1.83 -9.94 13.65
N LEU A 154 1.48 -11.09 13.04
CA LEU A 154 0.10 -11.36 12.63
C LEU A 154 -0.87 -11.37 13.83
N HIS A 155 -0.53 -12.06 14.91
CA HIS A 155 -1.35 -12.07 16.12
C HIS A 155 -1.49 -10.68 16.74
N ARG A 156 -0.40 -9.90 16.75
CA ARG A 156 -0.41 -8.53 17.29
C ARG A 156 -1.21 -7.58 16.42
N CYS A 157 -1.17 -7.71 15.09
CA CYS A 157 -2.04 -6.95 14.19
C CYS A 157 -3.52 -7.25 14.43
N GLN A 158 -3.88 -8.53 14.65
CA GLN A 158 -5.26 -8.92 14.95
C GLN A 158 -5.75 -8.41 16.32
N ALA A 159 -4.85 -8.05 17.21
CA ALA A 159 -5.17 -7.53 18.55
C ALA A 159 -5.30 -5.99 18.60
N LEU A 160 -5.05 -5.28 17.48
CA LEU A 160 -5.24 -3.83 17.39
C LEU A 160 -6.70 -3.46 17.21
#